data_42a2f82e12078f037d5c708d56050655
#
_entry.id   42a2f82e12078f037d5c708d56050655
#
_cell.length_a   1.000
_cell.length_b   1.000
_cell.length_c   1.000
_cell.angle_alpha   90.00
_cell.angle_beta   90.00
_cell.angle_gamma   90.00
#
_symmetry.space_group_name_H-M   'P 1'
#
loop_
_entity.id
_entity.type
_entity.pdbx_description
1 polymer ?
#
loop_
_entity_poly.entity_id
_entity_poly.type
_entity_poly.pdbx_seq_one_letter_code
_entity_poly.pdbx_strand_id
1 'polypeptide(L)'
;MEREKLKFKIRLYSTYWDKPPIAEIKINKTNKVITDVDKKNLFDYESNKPILNTENSYFKEEITSSKDDPTIINFEHELEHDVSYDFVIKRTNKTPKQTLVEDGKIIKDQSLHIKSIEIDEIDIGALVYEGVYRPEYPEPWASQQAKAGNKLPETLKNVTEMGHNGTWTLTFNSPFYMWLLENLY
;
A
#
# COMPACT_ATOMS: atom_id res chain seq x y z
N MET A 1 28.00 10.02 3.78
CA MET A 1 26.53 10.02 3.80
C MET A 1 26.04 9.07 4.88
N GLU A 2 25.34 9.61 5.85
CA GLU A 2 24.83 8.80 6.94
C GLU A 2 23.64 7.96 6.49
N ARG A 3 23.53 6.76 7.05
CA ARG A 3 22.49 5.79 6.75
C ARG A 3 21.98 5.15 8.03
N GLU A 4 20.76 4.68 7.99
CA GLU A 4 20.19 3.87 9.06
C GLU A 4 19.58 2.59 8.48
N LYS A 5 19.57 1.53 9.26
CA LYS A 5 18.96 0.27 8.90
C LYS A 5 17.78 0.03 9.83
N LEU A 6 16.58 0.00 9.27
CA LEU A 6 15.34 -0.18 10.02
C LEU A 6 14.79 -1.59 9.84
N LYS A 7 14.23 -2.11 10.93
CA LYS A 7 13.50 -3.38 10.95
C LYS A 7 12.01 -3.08 10.82
N PHE A 8 11.36 -3.75 9.89
CA PHE A 8 9.94 -3.61 9.64
C PHE A 8 9.23 -4.90 10.02
N LYS A 9 8.11 -4.77 10.72
CA LYS A 9 7.20 -5.86 11.01
C LYS A 9 5.78 -5.43 10.70
N ILE A 10 5.17 -6.07 9.72
CA ILE A 10 3.83 -5.75 9.27
C ILE A 10 2.93 -6.95 9.54
N ARG A 11 1.74 -6.69 10.09
CA ARG A 11 0.71 -7.70 10.26
C ARG A 11 -0.45 -7.40 9.34
N LEU A 12 -0.71 -8.35 8.43
CA LEU A 12 -1.79 -8.28 7.46
C LEU A 12 -2.72 -9.46 7.66
N TYR A 13 -4.00 -9.24 7.39
CA TYR A 13 -4.97 -10.31 7.29
C TYR A 13 -5.98 -9.99 6.19
N SER A 14 -6.82 -10.95 5.84
CA SER A 14 -7.81 -10.75 4.79
C SER A 14 -9.17 -11.30 5.21
N THR A 15 -10.18 -10.80 4.53
CA THR A 15 -11.50 -11.42 4.46
C THR A 15 -11.74 -11.78 3.01
N TYR A 16 -12.07 -13.05 2.75
CA TYR A 16 -12.30 -13.52 1.39
C TYR A 16 -13.14 -14.81 1.42
N TRP A 17 -13.63 -15.25 0.26
CA TRP A 17 -14.39 -16.47 0.14
C TRP A 17 -14.01 -17.32 -1.07
N ASP A 18 -13.68 -16.72 -2.19
CA ASP A 18 -13.33 -17.41 -3.45
C ASP A 18 -11.82 -17.43 -3.66
N LYS A 19 -11.23 -16.23 -3.69
CA LYS A 19 -9.78 -16.05 -3.84
C LYS A 19 -9.27 -15.10 -2.78
N PRO A 20 -8.08 -15.36 -2.23
CA PRO A 20 -7.44 -14.40 -1.33
C PRO A 20 -6.84 -13.23 -2.10
N PRO A 21 -6.72 -12.06 -1.46
CA PRO A 21 -5.98 -10.95 -2.05
C PRO A 21 -4.49 -11.24 -2.03
N ILE A 22 -3.76 -10.65 -2.97
CA ILE A 22 -2.30 -10.68 -2.99
C ILE A 22 -1.79 -9.34 -2.45
N ALA A 23 -0.86 -9.41 -1.50
CA ALA A 23 -0.18 -8.24 -0.97
C ALA A 23 1.27 -8.21 -1.46
N GLU A 24 1.72 -7.04 -1.90
CA GLU A 24 3.11 -6.79 -2.26
C GLU A 24 3.61 -5.60 -1.47
N ILE A 25 4.77 -5.73 -0.82
CA ILE A 25 5.34 -4.68 0.02
C ILE A 25 6.63 -4.18 -0.61
N LYS A 26 6.72 -2.85 -0.76
CA LYS A 26 7.88 -2.16 -1.32
C LYS A 26 8.23 -0.94 -0.50
N ILE A 27 9.50 -0.56 -0.51
CA ILE A 27 9.98 0.72 -0.01
C ILE A 27 10.77 1.40 -1.11
N ASN A 28 10.36 2.62 -1.46
CA ASN A 28 10.98 3.40 -2.51
C ASN A 28 11.27 4.81 -2.01
N LYS A 29 12.28 5.46 -2.60
CA LYS A 29 12.49 6.89 -2.38
C LYS A 29 11.29 7.65 -2.95
N THR A 30 10.79 8.61 -2.18
CA THR A 30 9.66 9.43 -2.61
C THR A 30 10.09 10.40 -3.69
N ASN A 31 9.42 10.35 -4.85
CA ASN A 31 9.67 11.29 -5.96
C ASN A 31 8.78 12.52 -5.81
N LYS A 32 9.07 13.39 -4.82
CA LYS A 32 8.29 14.62 -4.61
C LYS A 32 8.51 15.66 -5.70
N VAL A 33 9.72 15.71 -6.27
CA VAL A 33 10.06 16.57 -7.40
C VAL A 33 10.80 15.72 -8.40
N ILE A 34 10.11 15.32 -9.46
CA ILE A 34 10.73 14.58 -10.55
C ILE A 34 11.31 15.62 -11.51
N THR A 35 12.63 15.73 -11.55
CA THR A 35 13.33 16.54 -12.55
C THR A 35 13.29 15.83 -13.90
N ASP A 36 13.60 16.54 -14.98
CA ASP A 36 13.67 15.91 -16.31
C ASP A 36 14.73 14.82 -16.38
N VAL A 37 15.80 14.94 -15.57
CA VAL A 37 16.84 13.91 -15.44
C VAL A 37 16.27 12.67 -14.75
N ASP A 38 15.50 12.87 -13.67
CA ASP A 38 14.89 11.77 -12.93
C ASP A 38 13.86 11.03 -13.78
N LYS A 39 13.10 11.75 -14.60
CA LYS A 39 12.16 11.15 -15.55
C LYS A 39 12.87 10.25 -16.56
N LYS A 40 14.02 10.66 -17.05
CA LYS A 40 14.83 9.84 -17.95
C LYS A 40 15.31 8.56 -17.28
N ASN A 41 15.67 8.63 -16.00
CA ASN A 41 16.16 7.48 -15.23
C ASN A 41 15.02 6.53 -14.82
N LEU A 42 13.77 7.03 -14.75
CA LEU A 42 12.61 6.23 -14.36
C LEU A 42 11.86 5.63 -15.55
N PHE A 43 12.23 6.00 -16.77
CA PHE A 43 11.56 5.56 -17.98
C PHE A 43 12.55 4.93 -18.95
N ASP A 44 12.27 3.70 -19.36
CA ASP A 44 13.04 3.03 -20.39
C ASP A 44 12.49 3.42 -21.75
N TYR A 45 13.23 4.30 -22.43
CA TYR A 45 12.80 4.82 -23.74
C TYR A 45 12.89 3.78 -24.86
N GLU A 46 13.72 2.77 -24.71
CA GLU A 46 13.85 1.69 -25.72
C GLU A 46 12.64 0.76 -25.68
N SER A 47 12.19 0.37 -24.50
CA SER A 47 11.03 -0.49 -24.31
C SER A 47 9.72 0.28 -24.22
N ASN A 48 9.79 1.61 -24.12
CA ASN A 48 8.63 2.50 -23.92
C ASN A 48 7.81 2.14 -22.67
N LYS A 49 8.49 1.73 -21.61
CA LYS A 49 7.90 1.34 -20.33
C LYS A 49 8.56 2.07 -19.17
N PRO A 50 7.81 2.37 -18.08
CA PRO A 50 8.45 2.86 -16.88
C PRO A 50 9.41 1.80 -16.33
N ILE A 51 10.56 2.26 -15.84
CA ILE A 51 11.50 1.38 -15.16
C ILE A 51 10.90 1.06 -13.78
N LEU A 52 10.37 -0.15 -13.63
CA LEU A 52 9.87 -0.63 -12.37
C LEU A 52 11.05 -1.19 -11.57
N ASN A 53 11.37 -0.54 -10.46
CA ASN A 53 12.38 -1.05 -9.56
C ASN A 53 11.81 -2.22 -8.75
N THR A 54 11.94 -3.44 -9.30
CA THR A 54 11.47 -4.67 -8.66
C THR A 54 12.40 -5.13 -7.54
N GLU A 55 13.61 -4.54 -7.44
CA GLU A 55 14.62 -4.93 -6.47
C GLU A 55 14.23 -4.62 -5.03
N ASN A 56 13.26 -3.71 -4.82
CA ASN A 56 12.80 -3.31 -3.50
C ASN A 56 11.51 -3.99 -3.05
N SER A 57 11.10 -5.08 -3.73
CA SER A 57 9.96 -5.87 -3.30
C SER A 57 10.39 -6.86 -2.21
N TYR A 58 9.85 -6.70 -1.01
CA TYR A 58 10.18 -7.54 0.15
C TYR A 58 9.20 -8.68 0.36
N PHE A 59 8.06 -8.61 -0.26
CA PHE A 59 7.01 -9.60 -0.06
C PHE A 59 6.03 -9.53 -1.24
N LYS A 60 5.57 -10.67 -1.71
CA LYS A 60 4.50 -10.76 -2.69
C LYS A 60 3.86 -12.14 -2.59
N GLU A 61 2.80 -12.25 -1.80
CA GLU A 61 2.09 -13.51 -1.59
C GLU A 61 0.61 -13.28 -1.35
N GLU A 62 -0.17 -14.36 -1.45
CA GLU A 62 -1.57 -14.36 -1.06
C GLU A 62 -1.69 -14.24 0.45
N ILE A 63 -2.65 -13.45 0.91
CA ILE A 63 -2.96 -13.29 2.33
C ILE A 63 -4.23 -14.07 2.62
N THR A 64 -4.07 -15.17 3.35
CA THR A 64 -5.16 -16.08 3.70
C THR A 64 -5.48 -16.09 5.19
N SER A 65 -4.74 -15.32 5.96
CA SER A 65 -4.81 -15.28 7.42
C SER A 65 -6.01 -14.49 7.93
N SER A 66 -6.34 -14.72 9.20
CA SER A 66 -7.43 -14.04 9.90
C SER A 66 -6.91 -12.95 10.82
N LYS A 67 -7.83 -12.13 11.34
CA LYS A 67 -7.50 -11.06 12.29
C LYS A 67 -6.81 -11.56 13.55
N ASP A 68 -7.23 -12.71 14.06
CA ASP A 68 -6.69 -13.26 15.31
C ASP A 68 -5.35 -13.96 15.13
N ASP A 69 -5.04 -14.36 13.89
CA ASP A 69 -3.78 -15.00 13.53
C ASP A 69 -3.25 -14.40 12.22
N PRO A 70 -2.79 -13.14 12.25
CA PRO A 70 -2.40 -12.44 11.03
C PRO A 70 -1.10 -12.96 10.45
N THR A 71 -0.89 -12.68 9.17
CA THR A 71 0.39 -12.91 8.50
C THR A 71 1.39 -11.87 8.98
N ILE A 72 2.53 -12.33 9.49
CA ILE A 72 3.60 -11.47 9.97
C ILE A 72 4.71 -11.43 8.94
N ILE A 73 5.05 -10.23 8.50
CA ILE A 73 6.08 -9.99 7.49
C ILE A 73 7.20 -9.19 8.12
N ASN A 74 8.41 -9.74 8.10
CA ASN A 74 9.60 -9.10 8.68
C ASN A 74 10.64 -8.88 7.59
N PHE A 75 11.21 -7.68 7.56
CA PHE A 75 12.37 -7.38 6.70
C PHE A 75 13.14 -6.20 7.26
N GLU A 76 14.33 -5.99 6.72
CA GLU A 76 15.16 -4.83 7.04
C GLU A 76 15.39 -4.02 5.76
N HIS A 77 15.50 -2.71 5.90
CA HIS A 77 15.79 -1.81 4.79
C HIS A 77 16.78 -0.72 5.25
N GLU A 78 17.77 -0.46 4.42
CA GLU A 78 18.75 0.58 4.67
C GLU A 78 18.28 1.88 4.02
N LEU A 79 18.29 2.97 4.80
CA LEU A 79 17.81 4.29 4.41
C LEU A 79 18.94 5.31 4.50
N GLU A 80 18.97 6.22 3.53
CA GLU A 80 19.85 7.38 3.58
C GLU A 80 19.20 8.48 4.40
N HIS A 81 19.97 9.15 5.28
CA HIS A 81 19.48 10.28 6.05
C HIS A 81 19.06 11.42 5.14
N ASP A 82 18.11 12.21 5.61
CA ASP A 82 17.58 13.40 4.91
C ASP A 82 16.87 13.08 3.57
N VAL A 83 16.35 11.86 3.45
CA VAL A 83 15.60 11.41 2.29
C VAL A 83 14.21 10.95 2.71
N SER A 84 13.21 11.26 1.92
CA SER A 84 11.85 10.77 2.11
C SER A 84 11.65 9.43 1.40
N TYR A 85 10.89 8.55 2.03
CA TYR A 85 10.58 7.22 1.53
C TYR A 85 9.09 6.95 1.52
N ASP A 86 8.65 6.18 0.54
CA ASP A 86 7.29 5.63 0.48
C ASP A 86 7.32 4.16 0.87
N PHE A 87 6.60 3.83 1.94
CA PHE A 87 6.28 2.46 2.31
C PHE A 87 4.97 2.10 1.61
N VAL A 88 5.02 1.14 0.69
CA VAL A 88 3.90 0.82 -0.21
C VAL A 88 3.41 -0.59 0.04
N ILE A 89 2.12 -0.73 0.25
CA ILE A 89 1.42 -2.02 0.21
C ILE A 89 0.51 -2.01 -1.01
N LYS A 90 0.83 -2.83 -2.00
CA LYS A 90 0.02 -3.00 -3.20
C LYS A 90 -0.86 -4.22 -3.05
N ARG A 91 -2.14 -4.04 -3.30
CA ARG A 91 -3.14 -5.09 -3.18
C ARG A 91 -3.69 -5.40 -4.58
N THR A 92 -3.66 -6.69 -4.94
CA THR A 92 -4.10 -7.19 -6.25
C THR A 92 -4.93 -8.44 -6.10
N ASN A 93 -5.33 -9.05 -7.20
CA ASN A 93 -6.07 -10.32 -7.28
C ASN A 93 -7.55 -10.21 -6.94
N LYS A 94 -8.14 -9.04 -7.17
CA LYS A 94 -9.60 -8.90 -7.09
C LYS A 94 -10.20 -8.78 -8.49
N THR A 95 -11.21 -9.60 -8.78
CA THR A 95 -12.04 -9.48 -9.97
C THR A 95 -13.48 -9.21 -9.53
N PRO A 96 -14.39 -8.81 -10.44
CA PRO A 96 -15.79 -8.59 -10.07
C PRO A 96 -16.48 -9.80 -9.44
N LYS A 97 -15.96 -11.01 -9.68
CA LYS A 97 -16.50 -12.26 -9.12
C LYS A 97 -16.38 -12.37 -7.60
N GLN A 98 -15.44 -11.66 -7.00
CA GLN A 98 -15.24 -11.70 -5.54
C GLN A 98 -16.24 -10.85 -4.76
N THR A 99 -16.98 -9.96 -5.42
CA THR A 99 -18.05 -9.19 -4.77
C THR A 99 -19.39 -9.81 -5.12
N LEU A 100 -20.04 -10.43 -4.14
CA LEU A 100 -21.36 -11.03 -4.30
C LEU A 100 -22.40 -10.10 -3.70
N VAL A 101 -23.35 -9.67 -4.54
CA VAL A 101 -24.42 -8.76 -4.15
C VAL A 101 -25.77 -9.47 -4.27
N GLU A 102 -26.59 -9.38 -3.23
CA GLU A 102 -27.98 -9.84 -3.23
C GLU A 102 -28.88 -8.75 -2.65
N ASP A 103 -29.99 -8.44 -3.34
CA ASP A 103 -30.96 -7.43 -2.94
C ASP A 103 -30.30 -6.06 -2.65
N GLY A 104 -29.30 -5.68 -3.46
CA GLY A 104 -28.57 -4.41 -3.31
C GLY A 104 -27.56 -4.40 -2.16
N LYS A 105 -27.37 -5.52 -1.48
CA LYS A 105 -26.41 -5.65 -0.38
C LYS A 105 -25.24 -6.53 -0.75
N ILE A 106 -24.05 -6.14 -0.34
CA ILE A 106 -22.83 -6.96 -0.49
C ILE A 106 -22.88 -8.02 0.61
N ILE A 107 -22.93 -9.31 0.21
CA ILE A 107 -22.94 -10.43 1.14
C ILE A 107 -21.56 -11.09 1.27
N LYS A 108 -20.77 -11.07 0.21
CA LYS A 108 -19.39 -11.60 0.20
C LYS A 108 -18.51 -10.67 -0.57
N ASP A 109 -17.29 -10.49 -0.09
CA ASP A 109 -16.30 -9.63 -0.73
C ASP A 109 -14.89 -10.12 -0.42
N GLN A 110 -13.91 -9.43 -0.97
CA GLN A 110 -12.49 -9.69 -0.76
C GLN A 110 -11.81 -8.39 -0.33
N SER A 111 -11.24 -8.39 0.86
CA SER A 111 -10.55 -7.23 1.41
C SER A 111 -9.21 -7.62 2.04
N LEU A 112 -8.22 -6.75 1.90
CA LEU A 112 -6.95 -6.84 2.61
C LEU A 112 -6.96 -5.83 3.74
N HIS A 113 -6.54 -6.26 4.93
CA HIS A 113 -6.52 -5.43 6.13
C HIS A 113 -5.09 -5.26 6.67
N ILE A 114 -4.75 -4.04 7.05
CA ILE A 114 -3.52 -3.73 7.76
C ILE A 114 -3.84 -3.73 9.24
N LYS A 115 -3.31 -4.72 9.98
CA LYS A 115 -3.56 -4.81 11.43
C LYS A 115 -2.60 -3.92 12.21
N SER A 116 -1.31 -3.96 11.88
CA SER A 116 -0.30 -3.14 12.55
C SER A 116 0.97 -3.02 11.71
N ILE A 117 1.71 -1.96 11.96
CA ILE A 117 3.04 -1.73 11.40
C ILE A 117 3.96 -1.35 12.55
N GLU A 118 5.06 -2.11 12.70
CA GLU A 118 6.13 -1.81 13.64
C GLU A 118 7.40 -1.48 12.87
N ILE A 119 8.06 -0.42 13.25
CA ILE A 119 9.35 -0.01 12.69
C ILE A 119 10.33 0.09 13.85
N ASP A 120 11.42 -0.68 13.80
CA ASP A 120 12.41 -0.82 14.87
C ASP A 120 11.75 -1.15 16.23
N GLU A 121 10.84 -2.13 16.22
CA GLU A 121 10.12 -2.61 17.41
C GLU A 121 9.13 -1.58 17.99
N ILE A 122 8.93 -0.45 17.30
CA ILE A 122 7.97 0.58 17.69
C ILE A 122 6.71 0.44 16.84
N ASP A 123 5.57 0.17 17.50
CA ASP A 123 4.27 0.21 16.82
C ASP A 123 3.96 1.68 16.50
N ILE A 124 3.77 1.98 15.21
CA ILE A 124 3.48 3.35 14.79
C ILE A 124 2.07 3.81 15.17
N GLY A 125 1.22 2.87 15.65
CA GLY A 125 -0.11 3.18 16.19
C GLY A 125 -0.97 3.97 15.22
N ALA A 126 -1.47 5.11 15.67
CA ALA A 126 -2.36 5.96 14.90
C ALA A 126 -1.72 6.55 13.63
N LEU A 127 -0.40 6.54 13.50
CA LEU A 127 0.28 7.03 12.29
C LEU A 127 -0.04 6.17 11.05
N VAL A 128 -0.52 4.94 11.25
CA VAL A 128 -0.99 4.11 10.14
C VAL A 128 -2.13 4.81 9.37
N TYR A 129 -2.90 5.66 10.03
CA TYR A 129 -4.00 6.41 9.40
C TYR A 129 -3.54 7.58 8.53
N GLU A 130 -2.25 7.92 8.57
CA GLU A 130 -1.65 8.89 7.65
C GLU A 130 -1.39 8.27 6.26
N GLY A 131 -1.48 6.95 6.16
CA GLY A 131 -1.38 6.27 4.88
C GLY A 131 -2.49 6.68 3.92
N VAL A 132 -2.15 6.74 2.63
CA VAL A 132 -3.08 7.13 1.57
C VAL A 132 -3.38 5.91 0.72
N TYR A 133 -4.64 5.52 0.67
CA TYR A 133 -5.10 4.42 -0.17
C TYR A 133 -5.61 4.97 -1.51
N ARG A 134 -5.09 4.44 -2.62
CA ARG A 134 -5.51 4.78 -3.98
C ARG A 134 -6.14 3.55 -4.62
N PRO A 135 -7.48 3.42 -4.52
CA PRO A 135 -8.16 2.28 -5.10
C PRO A 135 -8.21 2.35 -6.62
N GLU A 136 -8.14 1.18 -7.25
CA GLU A 136 -8.38 1.01 -8.68
C GLU A 136 -9.79 0.44 -8.84
N TYR A 137 -10.74 1.30 -9.20
CA TYR A 137 -12.13 0.87 -9.31
C TYR A 137 -12.35 0.01 -10.56
N PRO A 138 -13.06 -1.12 -10.46
CA PRO A 138 -13.25 -2.01 -11.59
C PRO A 138 -14.22 -1.44 -12.64
N GLU A 139 -13.97 -1.77 -13.88
CA GLU A 139 -14.91 -1.52 -14.97
C GLU A 139 -15.78 -2.76 -15.21
N PRO A 140 -17.05 -2.65 -15.60
CA PRO A 140 -17.77 -1.41 -15.99
C PRO A 140 -18.38 -0.62 -14.83
N TRP A 141 -18.20 -1.09 -13.59
CA TRP A 141 -18.82 -0.47 -12.41
C TRP A 141 -18.44 1.00 -12.23
N ALA A 142 -17.16 1.34 -12.42
CA ALA A 142 -16.67 2.72 -12.26
C ALA A 142 -17.37 3.67 -13.25
N SER A 143 -17.48 3.27 -14.51
CA SER A 143 -18.18 4.06 -15.53
C SER A 143 -19.68 4.19 -15.24
N GLN A 144 -20.31 3.13 -14.72
CA GLN A 144 -21.71 3.15 -14.31
C GLN A 144 -21.96 4.13 -13.16
N GLN A 145 -21.06 4.16 -12.18
CA GLN A 145 -21.13 5.11 -11.07
C GLN A 145 -20.96 6.55 -11.54
N ALA A 146 -20.05 6.80 -12.47
CA ALA A 146 -19.86 8.13 -13.05
C ALA A 146 -21.12 8.60 -13.79
N LYS A 147 -21.76 7.74 -14.57
CA LYS A 147 -23.01 8.04 -15.28
C LYS A 147 -24.18 8.29 -14.32
N ALA A 148 -24.19 7.62 -13.17
CA ALA A 148 -25.21 7.82 -12.13
C ALA A 148 -24.98 9.10 -11.30
N GLY A 149 -23.90 9.83 -11.57
CA GLY A 149 -23.56 11.05 -10.83
C GLY A 149 -22.81 10.78 -9.51
N ASN A 150 -22.39 9.55 -9.26
CA ASN A 150 -21.63 9.18 -8.08
C ASN A 150 -20.14 9.39 -8.32
N LYS A 151 -19.55 10.31 -7.57
CA LYS A 151 -18.11 10.57 -7.65
C LYS A 151 -17.36 9.61 -6.74
N LEU A 152 -16.52 8.75 -7.32
CA LEU A 152 -15.66 7.86 -6.57
C LEU A 152 -14.37 8.60 -6.18
N PRO A 153 -13.97 8.57 -4.90
CA PRO A 153 -12.76 9.26 -4.48
C PRO A 153 -11.51 8.61 -5.08
N GLU A 154 -10.58 9.42 -5.56
CA GLU A 154 -9.29 8.95 -6.07
C GLU A 154 -8.36 8.48 -4.96
N THR A 155 -8.47 9.10 -3.79
CA THR A 155 -7.67 8.78 -2.62
C THR A 155 -8.53 8.71 -1.38
N LEU A 156 -8.18 7.79 -0.47
CA LEU A 156 -8.83 7.63 0.82
C LEU A 156 -7.78 7.69 1.93
N LYS A 157 -8.06 8.50 2.95
CA LYS A 157 -7.26 8.59 4.18
C LYS A 157 -8.00 7.92 5.34
N ASN A 158 -7.28 7.63 6.40
CA ASN A 158 -7.81 6.99 7.60
C ASN A 158 -8.38 5.58 7.33
N VAL A 159 -7.81 4.89 6.37
CA VAL A 159 -8.27 3.57 5.92
C VAL A 159 -7.15 2.54 6.12
N THR A 160 -7.49 1.44 6.75
CA THR A 160 -6.61 0.27 6.89
C THR A 160 -7.18 -0.95 6.19
N GLU A 161 -8.36 -0.84 5.61
CA GLU A 161 -9.01 -1.88 4.81
C GLU A 161 -8.99 -1.50 3.34
N MET A 162 -8.45 -2.39 2.52
CA MET A 162 -8.33 -2.21 1.08
C MET A 162 -9.32 -3.12 0.37
N GLY A 163 -10.48 -2.57 0.03
CA GLY A 163 -11.58 -3.30 -0.61
C GLY A 163 -11.48 -3.44 -2.12
N HIS A 164 -10.61 -2.69 -2.77
CA HIS A 164 -10.33 -2.73 -4.20
C HIS A 164 -8.84 -2.95 -4.44
N ASN A 165 -8.48 -3.46 -5.61
CA ASN A 165 -7.09 -3.43 -6.04
C ASN A 165 -6.58 -2.01 -5.99
N GLY A 166 -5.32 -1.83 -5.67
CA GLY A 166 -4.73 -0.51 -5.54
C GLY A 166 -3.53 -0.51 -4.62
N THR A 167 -3.13 0.69 -4.20
CA THR A 167 -1.97 0.89 -3.35
C THR A 167 -2.30 1.70 -2.11
N TRP A 168 -1.71 1.30 -0.99
CA TRP A 168 -1.68 2.06 0.25
C TRP A 168 -0.23 2.52 0.48
N THR A 169 -0.04 3.81 0.73
CA THR A 169 1.30 4.41 0.82
C THR A 169 1.41 5.25 2.08
N LEU A 170 2.43 4.96 2.89
CA LEU A 170 2.83 5.79 4.01
C LEU A 170 4.17 6.43 3.68
N THR A 171 4.19 7.75 3.64
CA THR A 171 5.42 8.52 3.40
C THR A 171 6.05 8.90 4.72
N PHE A 172 7.33 8.61 4.88
CA PHE A 172 8.09 8.97 6.08
C PHE A 172 9.49 9.45 5.69
N ASN A 173 10.16 10.11 6.63
CA ASN A 173 11.49 10.65 6.41
C ASN A 173 12.53 9.87 7.22
N SER A 174 13.73 9.80 6.71
CA SER A 174 14.89 9.34 7.46
C SER A 174 15.70 10.56 7.93
N PRO A 175 16.18 10.62 9.18
CA PRO A 175 16.11 9.58 10.22
C PRO A 175 14.70 9.33 10.75
N PHE A 176 14.35 8.06 10.87
CA PHE A 176 12.99 7.65 11.24
C PHE A 176 12.53 8.20 12.59
N TYR A 177 13.40 8.15 13.61
CA TYR A 177 13.03 8.63 14.95
C TYR A 177 12.72 10.12 14.98
N MET A 178 13.40 10.92 14.17
CA MET A 178 13.10 12.34 14.03
C MET A 178 11.72 12.55 13.42
N TRP A 179 11.42 11.83 12.35
CA TRP A 179 10.11 11.88 11.72
C TRP A 179 9.01 11.43 12.69
N LEU A 180 9.26 10.36 13.44
CA LEU A 180 8.31 9.83 14.42
C LEU A 180 7.96 10.88 15.48
N LEU A 181 8.97 11.54 16.05
CA LEU A 181 8.77 12.58 17.06
C LEU A 181 8.00 13.79 16.50
N GLU A 182 8.26 14.17 15.27
CA GLU A 182 7.57 15.30 14.61
C GLU A 182 6.09 15.01 14.34
N ASN A 183 5.72 13.74 14.19
CA ASN A 183 4.35 13.35 13.81
C ASN A 183 3.52 12.80 14.97
N LEU A 184 4.13 12.48 16.12
CA LEU A 184 3.40 12.05 17.31
C LEU A 184 2.93 13.23 18.18
N TYR A 185 3.51 14.40 18.01
CA TYR A 185 3.23 15.57 18.84
C TYR A 185 2.75 16.77 18.00
#